data_48cd903d13820deafb524225e9f883e2
#
_entry.id   48cd903d13820deafb524225e9f883e2
#
_cell.length_a   1.000
_cell.length_b   1.000
_cell.length_c   1.000
_cell.angle_alpha   90.00
_cell.angle_beta   90.00
_cell.angle_gamma   90.00
#
_symmetry.space_group_name_H-M   'P 1'
#
loop_
_entity.id
_entity.type
_entity.pdbx_description
1 polymer ?
#
loop_
_entity_poly.entity_id
_entity_poly.type
_entity_poly.pdbx_seq_one_letter_code
_entity_poly.pdbx_strand_id
1 'polypeptide(L)'
;MSRLDYPAFDCDNHYYEALDAFTRHVPKAMQSRCVQWAEIDGRKRLLVGGRINRFIPNPTFNPVSKPGALDAYFRGKVAGGDMRAMFGELDPISPAYRDRDARIALMAQQGLEGAMFFPTLAVGMEESLRFDVPALCAAFSAFNRWLLEDWGFAYQGKIFAAPYFTLADPEWAAKEADWAIANGVKVIVMRTSPAINPAGGTR
;
A
#
# COMPACT_ATOMS: atom_id res chain seq x y z
N MET A 1 12.11 6.60 21.56
CA MET A 1 11.70 7.89 20.96
C MET A 1 11.08 8.74 22.07
N SER A 2 11.46 10.02 22.18
CA SER A 2 10.78 10.94 23.10
C SER A 2 9.36 11.21 22.61
N ARG A 3 8.39 11.09 23.49
CA ARG A 3 7.01 11.47 23.21
C ARG A 3 6.97 12.97 22.91
N LEU A 4 6.20 13.38 21.91
CA LEU A 4 5.93 14.78 21.63
C LEU A 4 5.14 15.38 22.82
N ASP A 5 5.41 16.60 23.18
CA ASP A 5 4.74 17.35 24.24
C ASP A 5 3.53 18.18 23.72
N TYR A 6 3.24 18.04 22.44
CA TYR A 6 2.09 18.64 21.75
C TYR A 6 1.38 17.58 20.90
N PRO A 7 0.09 17.76 20.60
CA PRO A 7 -0.64 16.89 19.71
C PRO A 7 -0.08 16.99 18.29
N ALA A 8 0.11 15.83 17.64
CA ALA A 8 0.61 15.75 16.28
C ALA A 8 -0.27 14.84 15.42
N PHE A 9 -0.42 15.24 14.16
CA PHE A 9 -1.08 14.44 13.14
C PHE A 9 -0.05 14.08 12.06
N ASP A 10 0.11 12.79 11.78
CA ASP A 10 1.02 12.29 10.75
C ASP A 10 0.30 12.22 9.40
N CYS A 11 0.76 12.99 8.43
CA CYS A 11 0.15 13.05 7.09
C CYS A 11 0.83 12.12 6.07
N ASP A 12 1.82 11.33 6.48
CA ASP A 12 2.58 10.46 5.57
C ASP A 12 2.97 9.15 6.28
N ASN A 13 1.97 8.41 6.73
CA ASN A 13 2.18 7.11 7.33
C ASN A 13 1.86 5.98 6.35
N HIS A 14 2.42 4.80 6.57
CA HIS A 14 2.23 3.63 5.73
C HIS A 14 1.84 2.42 6.55
N TYR A 15 1.05 1.54 5.94
CA TYR A 15 0.87 0.15 6.35
C TYR A 15 1.55 -0.77 5.33
N TYR A 16 1.85 -1.98 5.73
CA TYR A 16 2.27 -3.03 4.81
C TYR A 16 1.11 -3.98 4.56
N GLU A 17 0.78 -4.16 3.30
CA GLU A 17 -0.34 -4.98 2.88
C GLU A 17 -0.18 -6.44 3.35
N ALA A 18 -1.27 -7.02 3.85
CA ALA A 18 -1.35 -8.44 4.12
C ALA A 18 -1.19 -9.25 2.82
N LEU A 19 -0.79 -10.52 2.93
CA LEU A 19 -0.55 -11.34 1.73
C LEU A 19 -1.81 -11.52 0.88
N ASP A 20 -2.99 -11.41 1.48
CA ASP A 20 -4.28 -11.56 0.81
C ASP A 20 -4.97 -10.23 0.43
N ALA A 21 -4.30 -9.09 0.65
CA ALA A 21 -4.86 -7.76 0.38
C ALA A 21 -5.41 -7.59 -1.05
N PHE A 22 -4.75 -8.20 -2.03
CA PHE A 22 -5.16 -8.15 -3.44
C PHE A 22 -5.85 -9.40 -3.94
N THR A 23 -6.07 -10.40 -3.08
CA THR A 23 -6.61 -11.70 -3.49
C THR A 23 -7.90 -12.07 -2.79
N ARG A 24 -8.14 -11.54 -1.57
CA ARG A 24 -9.30 -11.86 -0.73
C ARG A 24 -10.63 -11.63 -1.46
N HIS A 25 -10.76 -10.50 -2.14
CA HIS A 25 -12.01 -10.06 -2.78
C HIS A 25 -12.00 -10.12 -4.31
N VAL A 26 -10.92 -10.63 -4.90
CA VAL A 26 -10.86 -10.75 -6.37
C VAL A 26 -11.80 -11.84 -6.85
N PRO A 27 -12.70 -11.56 -7.82
CA PRO A 27 -13.54 -12.58 -8.42
C PRO A 27 -12.68 -13.71 -9.02
N LYS A 28 -13.08 -14.97 -8.82
CA LYS A 28 -12.33 -16.16 -9.30
C LYS A 28 -11.92 -16.07 -10.78
N ALA A 29 -12.82 -15.58 -11.63
CA ALA A 29 -12.57 -15.41 -13.06
C ALA A 29 -11.47 -14.39 -13.40
N MET A 30 -11.15 -13.50 -12.46
CA MET A 30 -10.16 -12.42 -12.64
C MET A 30 -8.82 -12.73 -11.96
N GLN A 31 -8.73 -13.74 -11.11
CA GLN A 31 -7.55 -13.99 -10.28
C GLN A 31 -6.26 -14.12 -11.10
N SER A 32 -6.27 -14.88 -12.20
CA SER A 32 -5.08 -15.07 -13.04
C SER A 32 -4.61 -13.79 -13.74
N ARG A 33 -5.49 -12.82 -13.91
CA ARG A 33 -5.21 -11.54 -14.56
C ARG A 33 -4.82 -10.42 -13.59
N CYS A 34 -5.18 -10.57 -12.32
CA CYS A 34 -4.91 -9.58 -11.27
C CYS A 34 -3.59 -9.85 -10.56
N VAL A 35 -3.64 -9.93 -9.25
CA VAL A 35 -2.48 -10.12 -8.36
C VAL A 35 -2.56 -11.52 -7.75
N GLN A 36 -1.46 -12.24 -7.78
CA GLN A 36 -1.35 -13.60 -7.25
C GLN A 36 -0.02 -13.80 -6.54
N TRP A 37 0.00 -14.74 -5.59
CA TRP A 37 1.23 -15.26 -5.02
C TRP A 37 1.60 -16.60 -5.67
N ALA A 38 2.88 -16.78 -5.96
CA ALA A 38 3.43 -18.04 -6.43
C ALA A 38 4.74 -18.34 -5.71
N GLU A 39 5.07 -19.62 -5.59
CA GLU A 39 6.39 -20.06 -5.19
C GLU A 39 7.21 -20.38 -6.44
N ILE A 40 8.30 -19.66 -6.64
CA ILE A 40 9.20 -19.81 -7.78
C ILE A 40 10.63 -19.84 -7.24
N ASP A 41 11.36 -20.89 -7.55
CA ASP A 41 12.73 -21.12 -7.06
C ASP A 41 12.83 -21.06 -5.52
N GLY A 42 11.88 -21.68 -4.81
CA GLY A 42 11.81 -21.71 -3.35
C GLY A 42 11.57 -20.35 -2.68
N ARG A 43 11.07 -19.36 -3.44
CA ARG A 43 10.76 -18.02 -2.94
C ARG A 43 9.33 -17.62 -3.26
N LYS A 44 8.67 -16.99 -2.29
CA LYS A 44 7.38 -16.33 -2.55
C LYS A 44 7.58 -15.17 -3.50
N ARG A 45 6.86 -15.18 -4.61
CA ARG A 45 6.86 -14.15 -5.64
C ARG A 45 5.47 -13.56 -5.78
N LEU A 46 5.41 -12.25 -5.96
CA LEU A 46 4.18 -11.57 -6.33
C LEU A 46 4.07 -11.55 -7.86
N LEU A 47 3.00 -12.10 -8.38
CA LEU A 47 2.65 -12.01 -9.79
C LEU A 47 1.59 -10.94 -9.98
N VAL A 48 1.80 -10.05 -10.93
CA VAL A 48 0.85 -9.02 -11.32
C VAL A 48 0.63 -9.15 -12.83
N GLY A 49 -0.62 -9.38 -13.24
CA GLY A 49 -0.92 -9.69 -14.64
C GLY A 49 -0.17 -10.93 -15.15
N GLY A 50 0.02 -11.94 -14.30
CA GLY A 50 0.76 -13.16 -14.61
C GLY A 50 2.28 -13.01 -14.72
N ARG A 51 2.85 -11.85 -14.42
CA ARG A 51 4.30 -11.57 -14.48
C ARG A 51 4.87 -11.32 -13.09
N ILE A 52 6.11 -11.77 -12.84
CA ILE A 52 6.78 -11.49 -11.57
C ILE A 52 6.92 -9.97 -11.41
N ASN A 53 6.32 -9.43 -10.35
CA ASN A 53 6.50 -8.04 -9.97
C ASN A 53 7.88 -7.88 -9.34
N ARG A 54 8.65 -6.90 -9.84
CA ARG A 54 10.01 -6.57 -9.36
C ARG A 54 10.08 -5.19 -8.71
N PHE A 55 8.95 -4.53 -8.56
CA PHE A 55 8.88 -3.18 -7.98
C PHE A 55 9.39 -3.17 -6.53
N ILE A 56 8.96 -4.16 -5.74
CA ILE A 56 9.43 -4.34 -4.36
C ILE A 56 10.21 -5.66 -4.27
N PRO A 57 11.49 -5.61 -3.89
CA PRO A 57 12.34 -6.82 -3.81
C PRO A 57 11.81 -7.86 -2.83
N ASN A 58 11.28 -7.43 -1.68
CA ASN A 58 10.63 -8.30 -0.69
C ASN A 58 9.16 -7.91 -0.51
N PRO A 59 8.25 -8.40 -1.37
CA PRO A 59 6.83 -8.01 -1.32
C PRO A 59 6.09 -8.61 -0.12
N THR A 60 6.72 -9.50 0.66
CA THR A 60 6.15 -9.99 1.91
C THR A 60 6.36 -9.02 3.06
N PHE A 61 7.25 -8.04 2.92
CA PHE A 61 7.66 -7.08 3.96
C PHE A 61 8.11 -7.73 5.27
N ASN A 62 8.65 -8.93 5.21
CA ASN A 62 9.19 -9.61 6.37
C ASN A 62 10.46 -10.41 5.99
N PRO A 63 11.65 -10.01 6.43
CA PRO A 63 11.90 -8.86 7.33
C PRO A 63 11.77 -7.49 6.62
N VAL A 64 11.70 -6.43 7.42
CA VAL A 64 11.66 -5.02 6.97
C VAL A 64 12.91 -4.28 7.42
N SER A 65 13.17 -3.12 6.80
CA SER A 65 14.22 -2.22 7.27
C SER A 65 13.89 -1.67 8.65
N LYS A 66 14.91 -1.56 9.48
CA LYS A 66 14.78 -0.95 10.80
C LYS A 66 14.31 0.50 10.69
N PRO A 67 13.39 0.96 11.55
CA PRO A 67 12.98 2.37 11.56
C PRO A 67 14.19 3.31 11.64
N GLY A 68 14.24 4.31 10.77
CA GLY A 68 15.33 5.27 10.69
C GLY A 68 16.51 4.87 9.79
N ALA A 69 16.52 3.68 9.18
CA ALA A 69 17.58 3.25 8.27
C ALA A 69 17.81 4.24 7.11
N LEU A 70 16.74 4.77 6.53
CA LEU A 70 16.82 5.75 5.45
C LEU A 70 17.36 7.12 5.88
N ASP A 71 17.18 7.52 7.15
CA ASP A 71 17.73 8.78 7.66
C ASP A 71 19.25 8.82 7.53
N ALA A 72 19.93 7.74 7.88
CA ALA A 72 21.38 7.64 7.75
C ALA A 72 21.83 7.73 6.29
N TYR A 73 21.09 7.13 5.36
CA TYR A 73 21.35 7.18 3.93
C TYR A 73 21.17 8.62 3.39
N PHE A 74 20.02 9.25 3.64
CA PHE A 74 19.76 10.60 3.14
C PHE A 74 20.68 11.66 3.75
N ARG A 75 21.23 11.41 4.93
CA ARG A 75 22.26 12.28 5.56
C ARG A 75 23.69 11.99 5.05
N GLY A 76 23.85 11.11 4.05
CA GLY A 76 25.16 10.76 3.53
C GLY A 76 26.07 10.00 4.49
N LYS A 77 25.51 9.39 5.54
CA LYS A 77 26.27 8.65 6.55
C LYS A 77 26.55 7.20 6.13
N VAL A 78 25.98 6.74 5.03
CA VAL A 78 26.19 5.41 4.48
C VAL A 78 27.13 5.52 3.30
N ALA A 79 28.31 4.90 3.40
CA ALA A 79 29.32 4.90 2.35
C ALA A 79 28.92 3.96 1.20
N GLY A 80 29.12 4.44 -0.05
CA GLY A 80 28.99 3.64 -1.28
C GLY A 80 27.54 3.44 -1.75
N GLY A 81 27.22 3.80 -2.96
CA GLY A 81 25.90 3.74 -3.60
C GLY A 81 25.26 2.35 -3.77
N ASP A 82 25.53 1.40 -2.86
CA ASP A 82 24.86 0.11 -2.82
C ASP A 82 23.44 0.30 -2.28
N MET A 83 22.44 0.03 -3.12
CA MET A 83 21.03 0.03 -2.71
C MET A 83 20.75 -0.90 -1.51
N ARG A 84 21.56 -1.93 -1.29
CA ARG A 84 21.44 -2.79 -0.11
C ARG A 84 21.83 -2.08 1.17
N ALA A 85 22.81 -1.18 1.10
CA ALA A 85 23.21 -0.35 2.25
C ALA A 85 22.10 0.66 2.66
N MET A 86 21.22 1.03 1.75
CA MET A 86 20.04 1.88 2.06
C MET A 86 19.11 1.23 3.07
N PHE A 87 18.95 -0.10 3.00
CA PHE A 87 17.96 -0.79 3.84
C PHE A 87 18.48 -1.07 5.25
N GLY A 88 19.79 -0.88 5.52
CA GLY A 88 20.39 -1.06 6.84
C GLY A 88 20.17 -2.46 7.42
N GLU A 89 20.05 -2.53 8.74
CA GLU A 89 19.65 -3.74 9.45
C GLU A 89 18.18 -4.06 9.20
N LEU A 90 17.87 -5.35 9.09
CA LEU A 90 16.52 -5.85 8.90
C LEU A 90 15.96 -6.43 10.20
N ASP A 91 14.74 -6.06 10.53
CA ASP A 91 14.01 -6.60 11.67
C ASP A 91 12.79 -7.41 11.20
N PRO A 92 12.31 -8.39 11.98
CA PRO A 92 10.99 -8.97 11.77
C PRO A 92 9.93 -7.87 11.75
N ILE A 93 8.92 -8.03 10.88
CA ILE A 93 7.85 -7.04 10.78
C ILE A 93 7.13 -6.86 12.11
N SER A 94 6.99 -5.63 12.58
CA SER A 94 6.19 -5.32 13.76
C SER A 94 4.70 -5.52 13.47
N PRO A 95 3.90 -6.07 14.43
CA PRO A 95 2.45 -6.15 14.31
C PRO A 95 1.79 -4.81 13.94
N ALA A 96 2.31 -3.69 14.45
CA ALA A 96 1.81 -2.35 14.17
C ALA A 96 1.84 -1.95 12.68
N TYR A 97 2.55 -2.68 11.83
CA TYR A 97 2.53 -2.44 10.37
C TYR A 97 1.40 -3.18 9.64
N ARG A 98 0.68 -4.09 10.32
CA ARG A 98 -0.38 -4.92 9.71
C ARG A 98 -1.65 -5.03 10.52
N ASP A 99 -1.65 -4.55 11.75
CA ASP A 99 -2.78 -4.60 12.66
C ASP A 99 -3.09 -3.19 13.16
N ARG A 100 -4.34 -2.77 12.95
CA ARG A 100 -4.79 -1.41 13.28
C ARG A 100 -4.81 -1.13 14.77
N ASP A 101 -5.11 -2.13 15.62
CA ASP A 101 -5.15 -1.92 17.07
C ASP A 101 -3.73 -1.83 17.64
N ALA A 102 -2.81 -2.67 17.16
CA ALA A 102 -1.39 -2.54 17.47
C ALA A 102 -0.82 -1.19 16.98
N ARG A 103 -1.31 -0.70 15.83
CA ARG A 103 -0.94 0.62 15.33
C ARG A 103 -1.45 1.75 16.22
N ILE A 104 -2.70 1.71 16.65
CA ILE A 104 -3.27 2.69 17.62
C ILE A 104 -2.42 2.74 18.89
N ALA A 105 -2.04 1.58 19.43
CA ALA A 105 -1.17 1.50 20.61
C ALA A 105 0.21 2.16 20.38
N LEU A 106 0.81 1.92 19.20
CA LEU A 106 2.08 2.56 18.82
C LEU A 106 1.93 4.08 18.67
N MET A 107 0.87 4.54 17.99
CA MET A 107 0.58 5.97 17.82
C MET A 107 0.44 6.68 19.17
N ALA A 108 -0.23 6.05 20.13
CA ALA A 108 -0.36 6.60 21.49
C ALA A 108 1.00 6.73 22.18
N GLN A 109 1.91 5.78 22.02
CA GLN A 109 3.28 5.85 22.53
C GLN A 109 4.10 7.00 21.88
N GLN A 110 3.84 7.25 20.59
CA GLN A 110 4.49 8.31 19.81
C GLN A 110 3.90 9.71 20.07
N GLY A 111 2.74 9.81 20.73
CA GLY A 111 2.03 11.07 20.95
C GLY A 111 1.25 11.55 19.70
N LEU A 112 0.90 10.64 18.79
CA LEU A 112 0.11 10.95 17.60
C LEU A 112 -1.39 10.88 17.92
N GLU A 113 -2.13 11.92 17.54
CA GLU A 113 -3.60 11.97 17.66
C GLU A 113 -4.30 11.26 16.51
N GLY A 114 -3.69 11.28 15.32
CA GLY A 114 -4.19 10.63 14.13
C GLY A 114 -3.13 10.53 13.05
N ALA A 115 -3.42 9.75 12.00
CA ALA A 115 -2.54 9.64 10.85
C ALA A 115 -3.32 9.27 9.58
N MET A 116 -2.85 9.80 8.43
CA MET A 116 -3.21 9.30 7.11
C MET A 116 -2.31 8.13 6.76
N PHE A 117 -2.92 7.05 6.27
CA PHE A 117 -2.20 5.83 5.94
C PHE A 117 -2.28 5.53 4.46
N PHE A 118 -1.12 5.47 3.82
CA PHE A 118 -0.98 5.20 2.40
C PHE A 118 -0.53 3.76 2.14
N PRO A 119 -0.89 3.19 0.99
CA PRO A 119 -0.42 1.87 0.60
C PRO A 119 1.08 1.88 0.26
N THR A 120 1.72 0.75 0.49
CA THR A 120 3.14 0.55 0.13
C THR A 120 3.28 -0.26 -1.16
N LEU A 121 2.54 -1.36 -1.29
CA LEU A 121 2.60 -2.25 -2.45
C LEU A 121 1.68 -1.78 -3.59
N ALA A 122 0.49 -1.25 -3.26
CA ALA A 122 -0.52 -0.86 -4.24
C ALA A 122 -0.05 0.21 -5.23
N VAL A 123 0.87 1.10 -4.82
CA VAL A 123 1.39 2.17 -5.69
C VAL A 123 2.07 1.66 -6.97
N GLY A 124 2.58 0.43 -6.97
CA GLY A 124 3.19 -0.19 -8.14
C GLY A 124 2.23 -1.00 -9.02
N MET A 125 0.98 -1.21 -8.59
CA MET A 125 0.04 -2.11 -9.26
C MET A 125 -0.56 -1.49 -10.51
N GLU A 126 -0.85 -0.20 -10.49
CA GLU A 126 -1.48 0.50 -11.61
C GLU A 126 -0.63 0.41 -12.88
N GLU A 127 0.65 0.69 -12.77
CA GLU A 127 1.57 0.59 -13.93
C GLU A 127 1.72 -0.87 -14.40
N SER A 128 1.76 -1.81 -13.48
CA SER A 128 1.91 -3.24 -13.80
C SER A 128 0.69 -3.82 -14.51
N LEU A 129 -0.51 -3.27 -14.28
CA LEU A 129 -1.78 -3.71 -14.89
C LEU A 129 -2.29 -2.75 -15.97
N ARG A 130 -1.50 -1.78 -16.40
CA ARG A 130 -1.95 -0.70 -17.31
C ARG A 130 -2.53 -1.17 -18.64
N PHE A 131 -2.19 -2.37 -19.10
CA PHE A 131 -2.70 -2.94 -20.37
C PHE A 131 -3.95 -3.80 -20.17
N ASP A 132 -4.41 -3.98 -18.94
CA ASP A 132 -5.60 -4.75 -18.60
C ASP A 132 -6.46 -3.96 -17.58
N VAL A 133 -7.15 -2.93 -18.08
CA VAL A 133 -7.95 -2.03 -17.23
C VAL A 133 -9.03 -2.76 -16.44
N PRO A 134 -9.76 -3.76 -16.99
CA PRO A 134 -10.70 -4.54 -16.18
C PRO A 134 -10.02 -5.28 -15.01
N ALA A 135 -8.82 -5.83 -15.21
CA ALA A 135 -8.07 -6.48 -14.13
C ALA A 135 -7.54 -5.47 -13.11
N LEU A 136 -7.11 -4.29 -13.57
CA LEU A 136 -6.69 -3.18 -12.73
C LEU A 136 -7.82 -2.74 -11.80
N CYS A 137 -9.00 -2.47 -12.34
CA CYS A 137 -10.19 -2.09 -11.58
C CYS A 137 -10.60 -3.18 -10.57
N ALA A 138 -10.60 -4.45 -10.99
CA ALA A 138 -10.92 -5.57 -10.10
C ALA A 138 -9.90 -5.71 -8.97
N ALA A 139 -8.62 -5.53 -9.24
CA ALA A 139 -7.56 -5.59 -8.24
C ALA A 139 -7.69 -4.45 -7.20
N PHE A 140 -7.97 -3.23 -7.64
CA PHE A 140 -8.17 -2.10 -6.72
C PHE A 140 -9.49 -2.18 -5.97
N SER A 141 -10.57 -2.66 -6.58
CA SER A 141 -11.80 -2.95 -5.83
C SER A 141 -11.55 -3.97 -4.71
N ALA A 142 -10.84 -5.05 -5.01
CA ALA A 142 -10.49 -6.07 -4.02
C ALA A 142 -9.62 -5.49 -2.89
N PHE A 143 -8.60 -4.73 -3.25
CA PHE A 143 -7.72 -4.05 -2.31
C PHE A 143 -8.50 -3.06 -1.40
N ASN A 144 -9.37 -2.25 -1.96
CA ASN A 144 -10.13 -1.26 -1.19
C ASN A 144 -11.13 -1.92 -0.21
N ARG A 145 -11.70 -3.11 -0.54
CA ARG A 145 -12.54 -3.89 0.39
C ARG A 145 -11.71 -4.45 1.53
N TRP A 146 -10.56 -5.05 1.22
CA TRP A 146 -9.61 -5.48 2.23
C TRP A 146 -9.19 -4.32 3.15
N LEU A 147 -8.87 -3.15 2.58
CA LEU A 147 -8.45 -1.98 3.36
C LEU A 147 -9.53 -1.52 4.35
N LEU A 148 -10.78 -1.51 3.91
CA LEU A 148 -11.91 -1.17 4.79
C LEU A 148 -12.03 -2.18 5.93
N GLU A 149 -11.89 -3.48 5.66
CA GLU A 149 -12.02 -4.54 6.66
C GLU A 149 -10.89 -4.52 7.69
N ASP A 150 -9.64 -4.47 7.22
CA ASP A 150 -8.47 -4.61 8.08
C ASP A 150 -8.06 -3.29 8.75
N TRP A 151 -8.21 -2.15 8.07
CA TRP A 151 -7.76 -0.84 8.56
C TRP A 151 -8.90 0.13 8.86
N GLY A 152 -9.94 0.12 8.04
CA GLY A 152 -11.02 1.11 8.11
C GLY A 152 -10.64 2.46 7.53
N PHE A 153 -11.61 3.20 6.98
CA PHE A 153 -11.37 4.51 6.38
C PHE A 153 -11.35 5.67 7.39
N ALA A 154 -11.82 5.43 8.62
CA ALA A 154 -11.78 6.39 9.72
C ALA A 154 -11.82 5.65 11.08
N TYR A 155 -10.93 4.66 11.24
CA TYR A 155 -10.93 3.79 12.41
C TYR A 155 -10.63 4.57 13.69
N GLN A 156 -11.55 4.52 14.65
CA GLN A 156 -11.52 5.23 15.93
C GLN A 156 -11.25 6.75 15.79
N GLY A 157 -11.50 7.35 14.62
CA GLY A 157 -11.16 8.75 14.34
C GLY A 157 -9.67 9.05 14.35
N LYS A 158 -8.81 8.03 14.25
CA LYS A 158 -7.35 8.16 14.35
C LYS A 158 -6.62 7.62 13.14
N ILE A 159 -7.07 6.51 12.57
CA ILE A 159 -6.49 5.93 11.35
C ILE A 159 -7.38 6.29 10.16
N PHE A 160 -6.82 7.02 9.20
CA PHE A 160 -7.46 7.39 7.96
C PHE A 160 -6.77 6.70 6.81
N ALA A 161 -7.17 5.43 6.55
CA ALA A 161 -6.57 4.64 5.49
C ALA A 161 -7.11 5.07 4.12
N ALA A 162 -6.23 5.35 3.18
CA ALA A 162 -6.54 5.85 1.85
C ALA A 162 -6.73 4.70 0.85
N PRO A 163 -7.96 4.44 0.34
CA PRO A 163 -8.16 3.52 -0.76
C PRO A 163 -7.51 4.04 -2.05
N TYR A 164 -7.09 3.13 -2.92
CA TYR A 164 -6.43 3.47 -4.18
C TYR A 164 -7.44 3.55 -5.32
N PHE A 165 -7.37 4.64 -6.09
CA PHE A 165 -8.22 4.88 -7.25
C PHE A 165 -7.38 5.01 -8.52
N THR A 166 -7.93 4.53 -9.64
CA THR A 166 -7.39 4.76 -10.97
C THR A 166 -8.39 5.52 -11.82
N LEU A 167 -7.90 6.43 -12.63
CA LEU A 167 -8.69 7.12 -13.64
C LEU A 167 -8.58 6.47 -15.04
N ALA A 168 -8.01 5.26 -15.12
CA ALA A 168 -7.98 4.49 -16.36
C ALA A 168 -9.40 4.13 -16.84
N ASP A 169 -10.33 3.95 -15.91
CA ASP A 169 -11.77 3.79 -16.15
C ASP A 169 -12.55 4.79 -15.26
N PRO A 170 -13.01 5.93 -15.83
CA PRO A 170 -13.72 6.94 -15.07
C PRO A 170 -15.08 6.47 -14.52
N GLU A 171 -15.76 5.56 -15.19
CA GLU A 171 -17.06 5.02 -14.72
C GLU A 171 -16.85 4.13 -13.49
N TRP A 172 -15.81 3.30 -13.52
CA TRP A 172 -15.41 2.53 -12.35
C TRP A 172 -15.01 3.47 -11.20
N ALA A 173 -14.21 4.49 -11.48
CA ALA A 173 -13.75 5.44 -10.47
C ALA A 173 -14.91 6.15 -9.76
N ALA A 174 -15.93 6.56 -10.51
CA ALA A 174 -17.14 7.17 -9.96
C ALA A 174 -17.90 6.21 -9.03
N LYS A 175 -18.14 4.96 -9.47
CA LYS A 175 -18.79 3.92 -8.66
C LYS A 175 -17.99 3.58 -7.41
N GLU A 176 -16.68 3.51 -7.53
CA GLU A 176 -15.78 3.21 -6.40
C GLU A 176 -15.76 4.38 -5.41
N ALA A 177 -15.84 5.64 -5.89
CA ALA A 177 -15.94 6.81 -5.05
C ALA A 177 -17.25 6.83 -4.26
N ASP A 178 -18.40 6.56 -4.91
CA ASP A 178 -19.70 6.47 -4.24
C ASP A 178 -19.67 5.40 -3.12
N TRP A 179 -19.10 4.24 -3.42
CA TRP A 179 -18.93 3.18 -2.43
C TRP A 179 -18.02 3.61 -1.26
N ALA A 180 -16.89 4.23 -1.53
CA ALA A 180 -15.94 4.65 -0.50
C ALA A 180 -16.55 5.76 0.39
N ILE A 181 -17.28 6.71 -0.19
CA ILE A 181 -18.01 7.76 0.54
C ILE A 181 -19.05 7.15 1.46
N ALA A 182 -19.85 6.19 0.97
CA ALA A 182 -20.83 5.47 1.77
C ALA A 182 -20.22 4.70 2.94
N ASN A 183 -18.92 4.33 2.84
CA ASN A 183 -18.16 3.66 3.90
C ASN A 183 -17.26 4.61 4.73
N GLY A 184 -17.49 5.93 4.62
CA GLY A 184 -16.89 6.93 5.51
C GLY A 184 -15.47 7.33 5.18
N VAL A 185 -15.03 7.16 3.91
CA VAL A 185 -13.69 7.59 3.45
C VAL A 185 -13.45 9.08 3.73
N LYS A 186 -12.21 9.43 4.10
CA LYS A 186 -11.77 10.81 4.33
C LYS A 186 -10.66 11.25 3.40
N VAL A 187 -9.90 10.30 2.89
CA VAL A 187 -8.75 10.52 2.00
C VAL A 187 -8.70 9.40 0.98
N ILE A 188 -8.30 9.70 -0.24
CA ILE A 188 -8.05 8.74 -1.31
C ILE A 188 -6.64 8.94 -1.84
N VAL A 189 -6.08 7.91 -2.47
CA VAL A 189 -4.81 8.00 -3.18
C VAL A 189 -4.99 7.64 -4.65
N MET A 190 -4.29 8.40 -5.50
CA MET A 190 -4.23 8.19 -6.94
C MET A 190 -2.81 8.41 -7.42
N ARG A 191 -2.46 7.90 -8.61
CA ARG A 191 -1.18 8.24 -9.24
C ARG A 191 -1.09 9.75 -9.51
N THR A 192 0.11 10.28 -9.40
CA THR A 192 0.43 11.72 -9.61
C THR A 192 0.75 12.07 -11.06
N SER A 193 0.58 11.13 -12.00
CA SER A 193 0.85 11.29 -13.43
C SER A 193 -0.46 11.18 -14.24
N PRO A 194 -0.45 11.56 -15.52
CA PRO A 194 -1.63 11.44 -16.37
C PRO A 194 -2.27 10.05 -16.30
N ALA A 195 -3.60 10.00 -16.43
CA ALA A 195 -4.34 8.75 -16.40
C ALA A 195 -3.84 7.78 -17.49
N ILE A 196 -3.84 6.50 -17.17
CA ILE A 196 -3.50 5.47 -18.13
C ILE A 196 -4.54 5.47 -19.26
N ASN A 197 -4.04 5.54 -20.49
CA ASN A 197 -4.85 5.34 -21.68
C ASN A 197 -4.52 3.96 -22.27
N PRO A 198 -5.45 2.99 -22.22
CA PRO A 198 -5.20 1.64 -22.76
C PRO A 198 -4.91 1.62 -24.27
N ALA A 199 -5.39 2.62 -25.01
CA ALA A 199 -5.13 2.77 -26.44
C ALA A 199 -3.78 3.42 -26.77
N GLY A 200 -3.00 3.76 -25.73
CA GLY A 200 -1.74 4.50 -25.86
C GLY A 200 -1.92 6.02 -25.87
N GLY A 201 -0.86 6.74 -25.51
CA GLY A 201 -0.89 8.20 -25.34
C GLY A 201 -1.31 8.64 -23.93
N THR A 202 -1.20 9.94 -23.70
CA THR A 202 -1.71 10.61 -22.48
C THR A 202 -3.09 11.19 -22.73
N ARG A 203 -3.97 11.08 -21.75
CA ARG A 203 -5.25 11.82 -21.74
C ARG A 203 -5.10 13.12 -20.98
#